data_d446b75cbee878d7493b0cf9b63af3fc
#
_entry.id   d446b75cbee878d7493b0cf9b63af3fc
#
_cell.length_a   1.000
_cell.length_b   1.000
_cell.length_c   1.000
_cell.angle_alpha   90.00
_cell.angle_beta   90.00
_cell.angle_gamma   90.00
#
_symmetry.space_group_name_H-M   'P 1'
#
loop_
_entity.id
_entity.type
_entity.pdbx_description
1 polymer ?
#
loop_
_entity_poly.entity_id
_entity_poly.type
_entity_poly.pdbx_seq_one_letter_code
_entity_poly.pdbx_strand_id
1 'polypeptide(L)'
;MKHLEWPTIIFFTVVHLLSLYALQFATWDAFFLMIFLGWVTGCLGLTLGYHRLLTHKSFEVPKWLERIFATCGALSAEYGPIEWVGIHRQHHKWSDQGMDPHNIKRGFWWAHIGWMLFRVPGEKRVKRYAADLRQDPYYRWLDKNFLALQIPLAFLLYSLGGWTYVLWGIPVRIVVVYHLTWCINSVCHTWGEKPFDHPHQALNNRLMGWIAFGEGWHNNHHAYPTSAKHGLQGQFDLTWYIIVALHRLGLAKNLRLPTL
;
A
#
# COMPACT_ATOMS: atom_id res chain seq x y z
N MET A 1 -24.13 -13.47 10.22
CA MET A 1 -23.35 -12.86 11.32
C MET A 1 -21.95 -12.53 10.79
N LYS A 2 -21.42 -11.34 11.13
CA LYS A 2 -20.01 -11.02 10.81
C LYS A 2 -19.12 -11.75 11.82
N HIS A 3 -18.20 -12.58 11.35
CA HIS A 3 -17.23 -13.23 12.21
C HIS A 3 -15.97 -12.37 12.31
N LEU A 4 -15.41 -12.23 13.50
CA LEU A 4 -14.17 -11.51 13.74
C LEU A 4 -12.97 -12.28 13.15
N GLU A 5 -12.04 -11.55 12.55
CA GLU A 5 -10.73 -12.05 12.08
C GLU A 5 -9.69 -11.96 13.20
N TRP A 6 -9.78 -12.87 14.15
CA TRP A 6 -8.91 -12.90 15.32
C TRP A 6 -7.41 -12.84 15.01
N PRO A 7 -6.87 -13.57 14.00
CA PRO A 7 -5.45 -13.45 13.66
C PRO A 7 -5.05 -12.02 13.29
N THR A 8 -5.86 -11.32 12.50
CA THR A 8 -5.63 -9.93 12.10
C THR A 8 -5.72 -8.99 13.31
N ILE A 9 -6.74 -9.17 14.16
CA ILE A 9 -6.93 -8.37 15.38
C ILE A 9 -5.72 -8.52 16.30
N ILE A 10 -5.27 -9.75 16.57
CA ILE A 10 -4.11 -10.04 17.42
C ILE A 10 -2.86 -9.40 16.82
N PHE A 11 -2.62 -9.60 15.52
CA PHE A 11 -1.46 -9.03 14.84
C PHE A 11 -1.45 -7.50 14.93
N PHE A 12 -2.56 -6.83 14.61
CA PHE A 12 -2.65 -5.37 14.70
C PHE A 12 -2.46 -4.88 16.13
N THR A 13 -3.09 -5.53 17.11
CA THR A 13 -2.90 -5.18 18.53
C THR A 13 -1.43 -5.29 18.94
N VAL A 14 -0.77 -6.40 18.60
CA VAL A 14 0.64 -6.64 18.96
C VAL A 14 1.56 -5.61 18.33
N VAL A 15 1.42 -5.32 17.02
CA VAL A 15 2.32 -4.35 16.36
C VAL A 15 2.12 -2.93 16.89
N HIS A 16 0.88 -2.52 17.23
CA HIS A 16 0.63 -1.22 17.84
C HIS A 16 1.19 -1.12 19.25
N LEU A 17 1.02 -2.14 20.09
CA LEU A 17 1.59 -2.16 21.45
C LEU A 17 3.13 -2.14 21.40
N LEU A 18 3.75 -2.92 20.50
CA LEU A 18 5.21 -2.88 20.31
C LEU A 18 5.68 -1.52 19.78
N SER A 19 4.89 -0.85 18.92
CA SER A 19 5.22 0.49 18.43
C SER A 19 5.17 1.53 19.55
N LEU A 20 4.19 1.46 20.44
CA LEU A 20 4.12 2.32 21.62
C LEU A 20 5.30 2.04 22.58
N TYR A 21 5.62 0.77 22.81
CA TYR A 21 6.77 0.37 23.61
C TYR A 21 8.09 0.88 23.03
N ALA A 22 8.23 0.86 21.70
CA ALA A 22 9.42 1.32 20.99
C ALA A 22 9.76 2.80 21.24
N LEU A 23 8.78 3.64 21.59
CA LEU A 23 8.99 5.07 21.85
C LEU A 23 9.97 5.31 23.02
N GLN A 24 10.10 4.35 23.96
CA GLN A 24 11.06 4.43 25.06
C GLN A 24 12.52 4.29 24.59
N PHE A 25 12.73 3.78 23.37
CA PHE A 25 14.03 3.54 22.75
C PHE A 25 14.23 4.44 21.52
N ALA A 26 13.63 5.63 21.53
CA ALA A 26 13.72 6.57 20.41
C ALA A 26 15.13 7.15 20.30
N THR A 27 15.72 6.99 19.12
CA THR A 27 16.97 7.64 18.71
C THR A 27 16.81 8.22 17.32
N TRP A 28 17.58 9.25 16.96
CA TRP A 28 17.47 9.88 15.65
C TRP A 28 17.82 8.94 14.49
N ASP A 29 18.82 8.09 14.67
CA ASP A 29 19.23 7.07 13.70
C ASP A 29 18.14 6.02 13.47
N ALA A 30 17.49 5.53 14.54
CA ALA A 30 16.36 4.62 14.44
C ALA A 30 15.14 5.30 13.78
N PHE A 31 14.89 6.57 14.07
CA PHE A 31 13.85 7.36 13.40
C PHE A 31 14.10 7.48 11.89
N PHE A 32 15.31 7.86 11.48
CA PHE A 32 15.66 7.95 10.05
C PHE A 32 15.67 6.59 9.36
N LEU A 33 16.09 5.53 10.06
CA LEU A 33 15.96 4.15 9.57
C LEU A 33 14.50 3.79 9.30
N MET A 34 13.60 4.10 10.22
CA MET A 34 12.16 3.87 10.06
C MET A 34 11.59 4.63 8.85
N ILE A 35 11.96 5.91 8.68
CA ILE A 35 11.56 6.71 7.50
C ILE A 35 12.08 6.08 6.21
N PHE A 36 13.35 5.67 6.17
CA PHE A 36 13.95 5.02 5.00
C PHE A 36 13.25 3.70 4.65
N LEU A 37 13.05 2.83 5.64
CA LEU A 37 12.35 1.56 5.43
C LEU A 37 10.86 1.77 5.12
N GLY A 38 10.24 2.81 5.67
CA GLY A 38 8.89 3.24 5.32
C GLY A 38 8.79 3.69 3.86
N TRP A 39 9.78 4.44 3.37
CA TRP A 39 9.88 4.79 1.96
C TRP A 39 10.10 3.56 1.08
N VAL A 40 11.00 2.64 1.46
CA VAL A 40 11.22 1.39 0.69
C VAL A 40 9.95 0.56 0.59
N THR A 41 9.25 0.34 1.71
CA THR A 41 8.09 -0.55 1.73
C THR A 41 6.79 0.15 1.31
N GLY A 42 6.59 1.41 1.69
CA GLY A 42 5.43 2.21 1.32
C GLY A 42 5.53 2.75 -0.12
N CYS A 43 6.60 3.50 -0.43
CA CYS A 43 6.74 4.11 -1.74
C CYS A 43 7.12 3.09 -2.84
N LEU A 44 8.28 2.43 -2.72
CA LEU A 44 8.73 1.50 -3.75
C LEU A 44 7.91 0.20 -3.76
N GLY A 45 7.48 -0.27 -2.58
CA GLY A 45 6.72 -1.50 -2.44
C GLY A 45 5.24 -1.36 -2.76
N LEU A 46 4.51 -0.58 -1.95
CA LEU A 46 3.06 -0.47 -2.10
C LEU A 46 2.67 0.44 -3.26
N THR A 47 3.12 1.70 -3.28
CA THR A 47 2.60 2.64 -4.27
C THR A 47 3.15 2.40 -5.68
N LEU A 48 4.45 2.21 -5.82
CA LEU A 48 5.05 1.92 -7.13
C LEU A 48 4.81 0.47 -7.53
N GLY A 49 5.16 -0.50 -6.65
CA GLY A 49 5.15 -1.93 -6.94
C GLY A 49 3.73 -2.51 -7.00
N TYR A 50 3.04 -2.58 -5.87
CA TYR A 50 1.72 -3.21 -5.82
C TYR A 50 0.65 -2.40 -6.56
N HIS A 51 0.61 -1.08 -6.34
CA HIS A 51 -0.44 -0.24 -6.85
C HIS A 51 -0.27 0.06 -8.34
N ARG A 52 0.74 0.87 -8.72
CA ARG A 52 0.86 1.34 -10.11
C ARG A 52 1.37 0.26 -11.06
N LEU A 53 2.34 -0.58 -10.66
CA LEU A 53 2.92 -1.59 -11.52
C LEU A 53 2.05 -2.86 -11.63
N LEU A 54 1.76 -3.54 -10.51
CA LEU A 54 1.08 -4.84 -10.54
C LEU A 54 -0.43 -4.71 -10.68
N THR A 55 -1.09 -3.75 -10.00
CA THR A 55 -2.54 -3.59 -10.06
C THR A 55 -2.98 -2.96 -11.37
N HIS A 56 -2.49 -1.74 -11.65
CA HIS A 56 -2.96 -0.91 -12.76
C HIS A 56 -2.17 -1.10 -14.04
N LYS A 57 -1.01 -1.77 -13.97
CA LYS A 57 -0.13 -1.99 -15.14
C LYS A 57 0.16 -0.67 -15.86
N SER A 58 0.41 0.39 -15.07
CA SER A 58 0.59 1.75 -15.54
C SER A 58 1.89 1.97 -16.31
N PHE A 59 2.85 1.06 -16.15
CA PHE A 59 4.14 1.00 -16.84
C PHE A 59 4.69 -0.42 -16.77
N GLU A 60 5.80 -0.66 -17.44
CA GLU A 60 6.48 -1.96 -17.45
C GLU A 60 7.94 -1.80 -17.01
N VAL A 61 8.47 -2.82 -16.32
CA VAL A 61 9.89 -2.94 -15.93
C VAL A 61 10.39 -4.36 -16.21
N PRO A 62 11.71 -4.59 -16.27
CA PRO A 62 12.26 -5.94 -16.32
C PRO A 62 11.78 -6.81 -15.15
N LYS A 63 11.54 -8.09 -15.38
CA LYS A 63 10.94 -9.01 -14.40
C LYS A 63 11.70 -9.09 -13.07
N TRP A 64 13.02 -8.98 -13.10
CA TRP A 64 13.82 -8.94 -11.87
C TRP A 64 13.50 -7.71 -11.00
N LEU A 65 13.30 -6.54 -11.63
CA LEU A 65 12.99 -5.29 -10.93
C LEU A 65 11.53 -5.30 -10.42
N GLU A 66 10.61 -5.85 -11.21
CA GLU A 66 9.22 -6.09 -10.77
C GLU A 66 9.18 -6.94 -9.50
N ARG A 67 10.00 -8.01 -9.43
CA ARG A 67 10.11 -8.87 -8.25
C ARG A 67 10.71 -8.16 -7.05
N ILE A 68 11.69 -7.29 -7.24
CA ILE A 68 12.25 -6.45 -6.17
C ILE A 68 11.14 -5.55 -5.58
N PHE A 69 10.41 -4.81 -6.42
CA PHE A 69 9.33 -3.96 -5.95
C PHE A 69 8.21 -4.75 -5.26
N ALA A 70 7.87 -5.93 -5.78
CA ALA A 70 6.91 -6.81 -5.14
C ALA A 70 7.38 -7.30 -3.76
N THR A 71 8.69 -7.59 -3.60
CA THR A 71 9.28 -7.96 -2.30
C THR A 71 9.24 -6.79 -1.33
N CYS A 72 9.57 -5.57 -1.79
CA CYS A 72 9.43 -4.36 -0.96
C CYS A 72 7.98 -4.17 -0.49
N GLY A 73 6.99 -4.44 -1.35
CA GLY A 73 5.58 -4.42 -0.99
C GLY A 73 5.22 -5.47 0.07
N ALA A 74 5.71 -6.70 -0.08
CA ALA A 74 5.49 -7.76 0.90
C ALA A 74 6.13 -7.44 2.27
N LEU A 75 7.27 -6.75 2.28
CA LEU A 75 7.92 -6.28 3.51
C LEU A 75 7.11 -5.20 4.25
N SER A 76 6.11 -4.56 3.63
CA SER A 76 5.18 -3.69 4.36
C SER A 76 4.34 -4.44 5.38
N ALA A 77 4.22 -5.76 5.23
CA ALA A 77 3.31 -6.66 5.96
C ALA A 77 1.81 -6.40 5.68
N GLU A 78 1.47 -5.61 4.66
CA GLU A 78 0.10 -5.29 4.25
C GLU A 78 -0.39 -6.26 3.17
N TYR A 79 -0.54 -7.53 3.51
CA TYR A 79 -0.83 -8.66 2.63
C TYR A 79 0.30 -9.02 1.63
N GLY A 80 0.18 -10.19 1.02
CA GLY A 80 0.97 -10.56 -0.14
C GLY A 80 0.45 -9.92 -1.44
N PRO A 81 1.22 -10.00 -2.55
CA PRO A 81 0.89 -9.31 -3.79
C PRO A 81 -0.42 -9.76 -4.43
N ILE A 82 -0.77 -11.05 -4.33
CA ILE A 82 -2.01 -11.57 -4.94
C ILE A 82 -3.23 -11.07 -4.20
N GLU A 83 -3.17 -11.06 -2.87
CA GLU A 83 -4.29 -10.62 -2.05
C GLU A 83 -4.47 -9.10 -2.13
N TRP A 84 -3.39 -8.33 -1.95
CA TRP A 84 -3.42 -6.88 -2.03
C TRP A 84 -3.95 -6.38 -3.39
N VAL A 85 -3.37 -6.87 -4.49
CA VAL A 85 -3.79 -6.52 -5.86
C VAL A 85 -5.24 -6.93 -6.11
N GLY A 86 -5.63 -8.10 -5.61
CA GLY A 86 -7.01 -8.58 -5.73
C GLY A 86 -8.02 -7.68 -5.01
N ILE A 87 -7.71 -7.25 -3.78
CA ILE A 87 -8.52 -6.33 -2.98
C ILE A 87 -8.66 -4.99 -3.73
N HIS A 88 -7.56 -4.44 -4.21
CA HIS A 88 -7.56 -3.14 -4.84
C HIS A 88 -8.29 -3.13 -6.20
N ARG A 89 -8.11 -4.18 -7.03
CA ARG A 89 -8.89 -4.33 -8.27
C ARG A 89 -10.40 -4.54 -8.00
N GLN A 90 -10.75 -5.22 -6.91
CA GLN A 90 -12.14 -5.34 -6.47
C GLN A 90 -12.69 -3.98 -6.05
N HIS A 91 -11.91 -3.18 -5.29
CA HIS A 91 -12.29 -1.81 -4.93
C HIS A 91 -12.58 -0.96 -6.17
N HIS A 92 -11.67 -0.88 -7.14
CA HIS A 92 -11.90 -0.11 -8.36
C HIS A 92 -13.15 -0.56 -9.14
N LYS A 93 -13.40 -1.86 -9.17
CA LYS A 93 -14.59 -2.39 -9.87
C LYS A 93 -15.90 -2.03 -9.16
N TRP A 94 -15.89 -1.93 -7.84
CA TRP A 94 -17.09 -1.79 -7.01
C TRP A 94 -17.02 -0.58 -6.06
N SER A 95 -16.19 0.39 -6.38
CA SER A 95 -15.90 1.53 -5.51
C SER A 95 -17.19 2.15 -4.97
N ASP A 96 -17.25 2.30 -3.63
CA ASP A 96 -18.38 2.84 -2.87
C ASP A 96 -19.71 2.05 -3.03
N GLN A 97 -19.65 0.79 -3.49
CA GLN A 97 -20.79 -0.11 -3.62
C GLN A 97 -20.70 -1.28 -2.63
N GLY A 98 -21.74 -2.12 -2.57
CA GLY A 98 -21.84 -3.18 -1.57
C GLY A 98 -20.72 -4.24 -1.58
N MET A 99 -20.00 -4.40 -2.71
CA MET A 99 -18.88 -5.34 -2.85
C MET A 99 -17.50 -4.68 -2.66
N ASP A 100 -17.45 -3.38 -2.44
CA ASP A 100 -16.20 -2.69 -2.08
C ASP A 100 -15.76 -3.10 -0.68
N PRO A 101 -14.55 -3.66 -0.49
CA PRO A 101 -14.09 -4.11 0.83
C PRO A 101 -14.09 -2.98 1.86
N HIS A 102 -13.53 -1.83 1.50
CA HIS A 102 -13.40 -0.66 2.37
C HIS A 102 -14.36 0.48 2.02
N ASN A 103 -15.58 0.15 1.63
CA ASN A 103 -16.64 1.09 1.26
C ASN A 103 -16.86 2.17 2.32
N ILE A 104 -16.57 3.42 1.98
CA ILE A 104 -16.70 4.58 2.88
C ILE A 104 -18.14 4.85 3.33
N LYS A 105 -19.15 4.45 2.57
CA LYS A 105 -20.56 4.56 2.97
C LYS A 105 -20.92 3.73 4.21
N ARG A 106 -20.05 2.80 4.61
CA ARG A 106 -20.16 2.06 5.88
C ARG A 106 -19.54 2.80 7.06
N GLY A 107 -18.98 3.98 6.84
CA GLY A 107 -18.37 4.86 7.83
C GLY A 107 -16.85 4.92 7.74
N PHE A 108 -16.29 6.03 8.27
CA PHE A 108 -14.86 6.33 8.25
C PHE A 108 -14.01 5.20 8.86
N TRP A 109 -14.35 4.75 10.06
CA TRP A 109 -13.58 3.69 10.74
C TRP A 109 -13.71 2.32 10.06
N TRP A 110 -14.82 2.08 9.35
CA TRP A 110 -14.93 0.91 8.50
C TRP A 110 -13.93 0.97 7.37
N ALA A 111 -13.88 2.06 6.62
CA ALA A 111 -12.96 2.21 5.49
C ALA A 111 -11.49 2.23 5.95
N HIS A 112 -11.21 2.81 7.12
CA HIS A 112 -9.85 2.90 7.66
C HIS A 112 -9.29 1.53 8.07
N ILE A 113 -9.95 0.81 8.97
CA ILE A 113 -9.44 -0.44 9.56
C ILE A 113 -10.50 -1.53 9.68
N GLY A 114 -11.76 -1.15 9.90
CA GLY A 114 -12.82 -2.09 10.29
C GLY A 114 -13.04 -3.22 9.30
N TRP A 115 -12.88 -2.97 8.00
CA TRP A 115 -13.08 -3.98 6.96
C TRP A 115 -12.13 -5.19 7.08
N MET A 116 -10.95 -5.02 7.66
CA MET A 116 -9.96 -6.08 7.89
C MET A 116 -10.22 -6.88 9.18
N LEU A 117 -11.00 -6.33 10.10
CA LEU A 117 -11.29 -6.96 11.39
C LEU A 117 -12.45 -7.98 11.32
N PHE A 118 -13.15 -8.05 10.19
CA PHE A 118 -14.31 -8.93 10.01
C PHE A 118 -14.18 -9.75 8.74
N ARG A 119 -14.50 -11.05 8.84
CA ARG A 119 -14.69 -11.90 7.66
C ARG A 119 -15.84 -11.39 6.82
N VAL A 120 -15.54 -11.03 5.58
CA VAL A 120 -16.57 -10.67 4.60
C VAL A 120 -16.90 -11.92 3.78
N PRO A 121 -18.20 -12.32 3.71
CA PRO A 121 -18.60 -13.43 2.83
C PRO A 121 -18.18 -13.15 1.38
N GLY A 122 -17.35 -14.01 0.82
CA GLY A 122 -16.84 -13.83 -0.54
C GLY A 122 -15.34 -13.51 -0.65
N GLU A 123 -14.60 -13.47 0.43
CA GLU A 123 -13.14 -13.22 0.51
C GLU A 123 -12.31 -14.14 -0.41
N LYS A 124 -12.72 -15.41 -0.58
CA LYS A 124 -12.14 -16.32 -1.59
C LYS A 124 -12.28 -15.80 -3.04
N ARG A 125 -13.10 -14.78 -3.26
CA ARG A 125 -13.31 -14.16 -4.57
C ARG A 125 -12.24 -13.09 -4.89
N VAL A 126 -11.62 -12.49 -3.88
CA VAL A 126 -10.59 -11.45 -4.05
C VAL A 126 -9.44 -11.95 -4.94
N LYS A 127 -8.91 -13.13 -4.65
CA LYS A 127 -7.78 -13.71 -5.41
C LYS A 127 -8.05 -13.99 -6.89
N ARG A 128 -9.29 -14.00 -7.34
CA ARG A 128 -9.59 -14.11 -8.79
C ARG A 128 -9.42 -12.80 -9.54
N TYR A 129 -9.46 -11.65 -8.87
CA TYR A 129 -9.13 -10.38 -9.51
C TYR A 129 -7.63 -10.25 -9.80
N ALA A 130 -6.78 -11.07 -9.16
CA ALA A 130 -5.34 -11.18 -9.40
C ALA A 130 -4.96 -12.54 -10.03
N ALA A 131 -5.80 -13.07 -10.94
CA ALA A 131 -5.57 -14.37 -11.59
C ALA A 131 -4.27 -14.43 -12.39
N ASP A 132 -3.85 -13.30 -12.97
CA ASP A 132 -2.59 -13.12 -13.68
C ASP A 132 -1.38 -13.35 -12.75
N LEU A 133 -1.38 -12.77 -11.55
CA LEU A 133 -0.30 -12.95 -10.58
C LEU A 133 -0.26 -14.37 -10.00
N ARG A 134 -1.42 -15.01 -9.87
CA ARG A 134 -1.52 -16.39 -9.36
C ARG A 134 -0.83 -17.43 -10.24
N GLN A 135 -0.56 -17.13 -11.50
CA GLN A 135 0.16 -18.03 -12.41
C GLN A 135 1.65 -18.07 -12.10
N ASP A 136 2.24 -16.99 -11.59
CA ASP A 136 3.67 -16.91 -11.27
C ASP A 136 3.97 -17.57 -9.90
N PRO A 137 4.83 -18.61 -9.84
CA PRO A 137 5.23 -19.26 -8.58
C PRO A 137 5.85 -18.30 -7.56
N TYR A 138 6.57 -17.28 -8.03
CA TYR A 138 7.18 -16.28 -7.17
C TYR A 138 6.14 -15.47 -6.38
N TYR A 139 5.08 -15.00 -7.04
CA TYR A 139 4.02 -14.27 -6.35
C TYR A 139 3.21 -15.15 -5.41
N ARG A 140 3.00 -16.43 -5.75
CA ARG A 140 2.36 -17.38 -4.83
C ARG A 140 3.20 -17.60 -3.57
N TRP A 141 4.52 -17.73 -3.73
CA TRP A 141 5.43 -17.87 -2.60
C TRP A 141 5.43 -16.60 -1.74
N LEU A 142 5.52 -15.44 -2.35
CA LEU A 142 5.54 -14.15 -1.67
C LEU A 142 4.22 -13.88 -0.94
N ASP A 143 3.07 -14.20 -1.57
CA ASP A 143 1.73 -14.07 -0.99
C ASP A 143 1.54 -14.94 0.28
N LYS A 144 2.17 -16.11 0.29
CA LYS A 144 2.12 -17.03 1.43
C LYS A 144 3.07 -16.63 2.57
N ASN A 145 4.21 -16.01 2.23
CA ASN A 145 5.33 -15.83 3.16
C ASN A 145 5.61 -14.36 3.53
N PHE A 146 4.74 -13.42 3.16
CA PHE A 146 5.00 -11.98 3.35
C PHE A 146 5.33 -11.59 4.80
N LEU A 147 4.67 -12.20 5.79
CA LEU A 147 4.99 -11.96 7.21
C LEU A 147 6.32 -12.59 7.61
N ALA A 148 6.67 -13.75 7.06
CA ALA A 148 7.93 -14.43 7.39
C ALA A 148 9.16 -13.63 6.93
N LEU A 149 9.01 -12.71 5.97
CA LEU A 149 10.08 -11.80 5.54
C LEU A 149 10.54 -10.85 6.64
N GLN A 150 9.72 -10.63 7.68
CA GLN A 150 10.15 -9.83 8.83
C GLN A 150 11.25 -10.53 9.64
N ILE A 151 11.37 -11.86 9.56
CA ILE A 151 12.38 -12.63 10.32
C ILE A 151 13.81 -12.30 9.85
N PRO A 152 14.18 -12.49 8.57
CA PRO A 152 15.51 -12.10 8.11
C PRO A 152 15.78 -10.60 8.24
N LEU A 153 14.74 -9.76 8.08
CA LEU A 153 14.87 -8.33 8.32
C LEU A 153 15.19 -8.04 9.79
N ALA A 154 14.56 -8.72 10.75
CA ALA A 154 14.83 -8.56 12.17
C ALA A 154 16.28 -8.95 12.52
N PHE A 155 16.80 -10.04 11.97
CA PHE A 155 18.20 -10.42 12.17
C PHE A 155 19.17 -9.37 11.60
N LEU A 156 18.90 -8.85 10.40
CA LEU A 156 19.70 -7.79 9.82
C LEU A 156 19.67 -6.52 10.70
N LEU A 157 18.50 -6.07 11.09
CA LEU A 157 18.34 -4.86 11.90
C LEU A 157 18.98 -5.02 13.29
N TYR A 158 18.84 -6.20 13.89
CA TYR A 158 19.49 -6.49 15.17
C TYR A 158 21.02 -6.44 15.06
N SER A 159 21.59 -6.96 13.99
CA SER A 159 23.05 -6.92 13.77
C SER A 159 23.59 -5.51 13.53
N LEU A 160 22.76 -4.60 13.00
CA LEU A 160 23.14 -3.22 12.69
C LEU A 160 22.97 -2.25 13.87
N GLY A 161 21.97 -2.43 14.73
CA GLY A 161 21.65 -1.47 15.78
C GLY A 161 20.84 -2.07 16.94
N GLY A 162 20.89 -3.40 17.13
CA GLY A 162 20.23 -4.10 18.22
C GLY A 162 18.71 -3.98 18.21
N TRP A 163 18.11 -4.11 19.40
CA TRP A 163 16.66 -4.08 19.56
C TRP A 163 16.01 -2.75 19.16
N THR A 164 16.70 -1.63 19.30
CA THR A 164 16.20 -0.33 18.88
C THR A 164 15.88 -0.31 17.39
N TYR A 165 16.78 -0.83 16.56
CA TYR A 165 16.55 -0.91 15.10
C TYR A 165 15.45 -1.91 14.74
N VAL A 166 15.35 -3.05 15.45
CA VAL A 166 14.27 -4.00 15.25
C VAL A 166 12.90 -3.37 15.55
N LEU A 167 12.78 -2.69 16.69
CA LEU A 167 11.53 -2.07 17.12
C LEU A 167 11.10 -0.92 16.19
N TRP A 168 12.03 -0.08 15.76
CA TRP A 168 11.71 1.05 14.88
C TRP A 168 11.58 0.61 13.42
N GLY A 169 12.41 -0.31 12.96
CA GLY A 169 12.40 -0.80 11.57
C GLY A 169 11.28 -1.80 11.25
N ILE A 170 10.65 -2.43 12.25
CA ILE A 170 9.55 -3.38 12.02
C ILE A 170 8.24 -2.83 12.59
N PRO A 171 7.89 -2.91 13.88
CA PRO A 171 6.55 -2.54 14.33
C PRO A 171 6.23 -1.05 14.12
N VAL A 172 7.14 -0.11 14.43
CA VAL A 172 6.86 1.32 14.21
C VAL A 172 6.66 1.62 12.74
N ARG A 173 7.57 1.13 11.89
CA ARG A 173 7.43 1.28 10.43
C ARG A 173 6.13 0.69 9.90
N ILE A 174 5.77 -0.54 10.33
CA ILE A 174 4.52 -1.20 9.89
C ILE A 174 3.32 -0.33 10.26
N VAL A 175 3.22 0.15 11.50
CA VAL A 175 2.10 0.98 11.95
C VAL A 175 2.02 2.28 11.15
N VAL A 176 3.15 2.97 10.94
CA VAL A 176 3.20 4.21 10.14
C VAL A 176 2.72 3.95 8.70
N VAL A 177 3.26 2.94 8.02
CA VAL A 177 2.90 2.61 6.64
C VAL A 177 1.42 2.21 6.54
N TYR A 178 0.92 1.42 7.49
CA TYR A 178 -0.50 1.03 7.54
C TYR A 178 -1.43 2.23 7.62
N HIS A 179 -1.18 3.13 8.58
CA HIS A 179 -2.05 4.30 8.71
C HIS A 179 -1.96 5.23 7.49
N LEU A 180 -0.80 5.36 6.84
CA LEU A 180 -0.70 6.10 5.58
C LEU A 180 -1.58 5.48 4.49
N THR A 181 -1.52 4.16 4.30
CA THR A 181 -2.35 3.45 3.30
C THR A 181 -3.84 3.49 3.66
N TRP A 182 -4.18 3.23 4.93
CA TRP A 182 -5.58 3.23 5.38
C TRP A 182 -6.21 4.63 5.32
N CYS A 183 -5.42 5.68 5.48
CA CYS A 183 -5.87 7.06 5.26
C CYS A 183 -6.28 7.32 3.80
N ILE A 184 -5.68 6.64 2.83
CA ILE A 184 -6.16 6.77 1.45
C ILE A 184 -7.61 6.26 1.34
N ASN A 185 -7.93 5.13 1.97
CA ASN A 185 -9.28 4.57 1.95
C ASN A 185 -10.31 5.39 2.76
N SER A 186 -9.89 6.08 3.81
CA SER A 186 -10.77 6.81 4.72
C SER A 186 -10.73 8.33 4.48
N VAL A 187 -9.55 8.96 4.62
CA VAL A 187 -9.38 10.42 4.49
C VAL A 187 -9.66 10.87 3.07
N CYS A 188 -9.08 10.19 2.06
CA CYS A 188 -9.27 10.56 0.66
C CYS A 188 -10.64 10.15 0.08
N HIS A 189 -11.51 9.51 0.86
CA HIS A 189 -12.93 9.33 0.54
C HIS A 189 -13.86 10.19 1.40
N THR A 190 -13.30 11.05 2.29
CA THR A 190 -14.08 11.89 3.21
C THR A 190 -13.77 13.37 3.05
N TRP A 191 -12.47 13.73 2.89
CA TRP A 191 -12.02 15.13 2.86
C TRP A 191 -11.08 15.39 1.71
N GLY A 192 -11.38 16.41 0.91
CA GLY A 192 -10.55 16.83 -0.21
C GLY A 192 -11.31 17.52 -1.33
N GLU A 193 -10.65 17.65 -2.46
CA GLU A 193 -11.16 18.29 -3.67
C GLU A 193 -11.57 17.21 -4.69
N LYS A 194 -12.62 17.48 -5.48
CA LYS A 194 -13.12 16.59 -6.54
C LYS A 194 -13.02 17.26 -7.91
N PRO A 195 -11.81 17.39 -8.50
CA PRO A 195 -11.63 18.05 -9.79
C PRO A 195 -12.25 17.30 -10.97
N PHE A 196 -12.35 15.96 -10.88
CA PHE A 196 -12.98 15.13 -11.90
C PHE A 196 -14.31 14.57 -11.40
N ASP A 197 -15.36 14.75 -12.20
CA ASP A 197 -16.67 14.17 -11.91
C ASP A 197 -16.71 12.70 -12.34
N HIS A 198 -16.86 11.81 -11.38
CA HIS A 198 -17.05 10.38 -11.53
C HIS A 198 -17.91 9.86 -10.37
N PRO A 199 -18.55 8.67 -10.50
CA PRO A 199 -19.53 8.19 -9.51
C PRO A 199 -18.96 7.82 -8.14
N HIS A 200 -17.62 7.80 -7.99
CA HIS A 200 -16.95 7.44 -6.75
C HIS A 200 -16.77 8.63 -5.82
N GLN A 201 -16.64 8.38 -4.50
CA GLN A 201 -16.39 9.40 -3.48
C GLN A 201 -14.90 9.74 -3.29
N ALA A 202 -14.04 9.27 -4.18
CA ALA A 202 -12.62 9.57 -4.14
C ALA A 202 -12.34 11.06 -4.31
N LEU A 203 -11.51 11.63 -3.44
CA LEU A 203 -11.15 13.04 -3.34
C LEU A 203 -9.63 13.20 -3.35
N ASN A 204 -9.15 14.32 -3.89
CA ASN A 204 -7.76 14.72 -3.78
C ASN A 204 -7.53 15.37 -2.41
N ASN A 205 -6.69 14.78 -1.60
CA ASN A 205 -6.25 15.34 -0.32
C ASN A 205 -4.78 15.74 -0.40
N ARG A 206 -4.49 17.04 -0.27
CA ARG A 206 -3.14 17.59 -0.43
C ARG A 206 -2.15 17.03 0.58
N LEU A 207 -2.53 16.92 1.87
CA LEU A 207 -1.66 16.38 2.90
C LEU A 207 -1.29 14.93 2.58
N MET A 208 -2.29 14.10 2.25
CA MET A 208 -2.05 12.72 1.86
C MET A 208 -1.26 12.62 0.56
N GLY A 209 -1.43 13.56 -0.39
CA GLY A 209 -0.62 13.65 -1.61
C GLY A 209 0.88 13.77 -1.31
N TRP A 210 1.24 14.51 -0.26
CA TRP A 210 2.63 14.68 0.17
C TRP A 210 3.15 13.48 0.97
N ILE A 211 2.46 13.08 2.04
CA ILE A 211 2.98 12.09 3.00
C ILE A 211 2.81 10.64 2.54
N ALA A 212 1.84 10.37 1.66
CA ALA A 212 1.61 9.04 1.07
C ALA A 212 2.10 8.96 -0.39
N PHE A 213 3.22 9.61 -0.68
CA PHE A 213 4.02 9.45 -1.90
C PHE A 213 3.29 9.73 -3.22
N GLY A 214 2.21 10.53 -3.19
CA GLY A 214 1.37 10.87 -4.34
C GLY A 214 0.00 10.17 -4.38
N GLU A 215 -0.27 9.22 -3.49
CA GLU A 215 -1.54 8.47 -3.48
C GLU A 215 -2.74 9.31 -3.02
N GLY A 216 -2.50 10.43 -2.31
CA GLY A 216 -3.56 11.37 -1.93
C GLY A 216 -4.21 12.14 -3.08
N TRP A 217 -3.66 12.06 -4.30
CA TRP A 217 -4.32 12.54 -5.53
C TRP A 217 -5.34 11.51 -6.02
N HIS A 218 -6.22 11.12 -5.14
CA HIS A 218 -7.04 9.92 -5.25
C HIS A 218 -8.23 10.11 -6.20
N ASN A 219 -8.78 11.32 -6.32
CA ASN A 219 -9.77 11.63 -7.34
C ASN A 219 -9.19 11.56 -8.75
N ASN A 220 -7.97 12.11 -8.95
CA ASN A 220 -7.26 11.99 -10.23
C ASN A 220 -7.04 10.51 -10.60
N HIS A 221 -6.62 9.70 -9.59
CA HIS A 221 -6.39 8.29 -9.78
C HIS A 221 -7.67 7.53 -10.15
N HIS A 222 -8.79 7.79 -9.50
CA HIS A 222 -10.08 7.18 -9.85
C HIS A 222 -10.62 7.63 -11.21
N ALA A 223 -10.27 8.84 -11.67
CA ALA A 223 -10.59 9.31 -13.01
C ALA A 223 -9.71 8.62 -14.09
N TYR A 224 -8.43 8.38 -13.78
CA TYR A 224 -7.45 7.79 -14.69
C TYR A 224 -6.69 6.62 -14.03
N PRO A 225 -7.36 5.50 -13.73
CA PRO A 225 -6.79 4.45 -12.89
C PRO A 225 -5.55 3.77 -13.49
N THR A 226 -5.41 3.77 -14.82
CA THR A 226 -4.22 3.20 -15.49
C THR A 226 -3.06 4.18 -15.61
N SER A 227 -3.21 5.45 -15.17
CA SER A 227 -2.13 6.44 -15.25
C SER A 227 -0.99 6.12 -14.27
N ALA A 228 0.25 6.20 -14.75
CA ALA A 228 1.44 6.14 -13.90
C ALA A 228 1.63 7.42 -13.07
N LYS A 229 0.98 8.53 -13.47
CA LYS A 229 1.06 9.83 -12.82
C LYS A 229 -0.29 10.15 -12.16
N HIS A 230 -0.30 10.26 -10.83
CA HIS A 230 -1.49 10.64 -10.07
C HIS A 230 -1.54 12.15 -9.79
N GLY A 231 -0.39 12.77 -9.49
CA GLY A 231 -0.28 14.20 -9.33
C GLY A 231 -0.35 14.95 -10.66
N LEU A 232 -1.47 15.61 -10.93
CA LEU A 232 -1.69 16.41 -12.14
C LEU A 232 -1.46 17.91 -11.83
N GLN A 233 -1.36 18.75 -12.87
CA GLN A 233 -1.30 20.22 -12.72
C GLN A 233 -0.26 20.72 -11.70
N GLY A 234 0.95 20.16 -11.70
CA GLY A 234 2.03 20.56 -10.79
C GLY A 234 1.96 19.97 -9.37
N GLN A 235 0.99 19.12 -9.09
CA GLN A 235 0.87 18.42 -7.81
C GLN A 235 2.07 17.49 -7.57
N PHE A 236 2.61 17.50 -6.34
CA PHE A 236 3.75 16.68 -5.95
C PHE A 236 3.38 15.19 -5.91
N ASP A 237 4.11 14.35 -6.65
CA ASP A 237 3.90 12.90 -6.73
C ASP A 237 5.27 12.21 -6.74
N LEU A 238 5.74 11.81 -5.55
CA LEU A 238 7.07 11.22 -5.39
C LEU A 238 7.21 9.92 -6.20
N THR A 239 6.18 9.07 -6.18
CA THR A 239 6.16 7.81 -6.92
C THR A 239 6.30 8.05 -8.42
N TRP A 240 5.63 9.06 -8.95
CA TRP A 240 5.78 9.46 -10.36
C TRP A 240 7.20 9.90 -10.69
N TYR A 241 7.84 10.69 -9.83
CA TYR A 241 9.22 11.13 -10.07
C TYR A 241 10.20 9.94 -10.11
N ILE A 242 9.99 8.92 -9.27
CA ILE A 242 10.79 7.69 -9.30
C ILE A 242 10.54 6.92 -10.61
N ILE A 243 9.29 6.80 -11.06
CA ILE A 243 8.96 6.15 -12.34
C ILE A 243 9.63 6.88 -13.51
N VAL A 244 9.62 8.21 -13.51
CA VAL A 244 10.34 9.02 -14.54
C VAL A 244 11.84 8.77 -14.49
N ALA A 245 12.45 8.71 -13.30
CA ALA A 245 13.86 8.39 -13.16
C ALA A 245 14.18 6.99 -13.71
N LEU A 246 13.38 5.98 -13.39
CA LEU A 246 13.51 4.63 -13.96
C LEU A 246 13.35 4.64 -15.49
N HIS A 247 12.44 5.43 -16.01
CA HIS A 247 12.24 5.56 -17.46
C HIS A 247 13.46 6.18 -18.14
N ARG A 248 14.03 7.25 -17.58
CA ARG A 248 15.25 7.88 -18.09
C ARG A 248 16.46 6.94 -18.06
N LEU A 249 16.50 6.02 -17.10
CA LEU A 249 17.52 4.96 -17.01
C LEU A 249 17.24 3.75 -17.93
N GLY A 250 16.16 3.78 -18.73
CA GLY A 250 15.76 2.68 -19.60
C GLY A 250 15.16 1.46 -18.87
N LEU A 251 14.92 1.59 -17.56
CA LEU A 251 14.38 0.52 -16.70
C LEU A 251 12.85 0.48 -16.65
N ALA A 252 12.17 1.60 -16.98
CA ALA A 252 10.71 1.63 -17.12
C ALA A 252 10.32 2.00 -18.56
N LYS A 253 9.30 1.31 -19.08
CA LYS A 253 8.79 1.48 -20.45
C LYS A 253 7.26 1.54 -20.44
N ASN A 254 6.67 1.92 -21.57
CA ASN A 254 5.22 1.91 -21.81
C ASN A 254 4.43 2.67 -20.71
N LEU A 255 4.94 3.85 -20.33
CA LEU A 255 4.31 4.71 -19.33
C LEU A 255 2.95 5.18 -19.85
N ARG A 256 1.88 4.83 -19.12
CA ARG A 256 0.54 5.31 -19.40
C ARG A 256 0.33 6.63 -18.68
N LEU A 257 -0.17 7.63 -19.40
CA LEU A 257 -0.47 8.96 -18.89
C LEU A 257 -1.96 9.27 -19.10
N PRO A 258 -2.54 10.19 -18.32
CA PRO A 258 -3.93 10.57 -18.51
C PRO A 258 -4.08 11.34 -19.83
N THR A 259 -5.16 11.09 -20.54
CA THR A 259 -5.59 11.93 -21.67
C THR A 259 -6.45 13.05 -21.09
N LEU A 260 -5.85 14.25 -20.92
CA LEU A 260 -6.50 15.43 -20.38
C LEU A 260 -7.19 16.22 -21.47
#